data_c84577ee1cf60b3f8eba9af163fb6d84
#
_entry.id   c84577ee1cf60b3f8eba9af163fb6d84
#
_cell.length_a   1.000
_cell.length_b   1.000
_cell.length_c   1.000
_cell.angle_alpha   90.00
_cell.angle_beta   90.00
_cell.angle_gamma   90.00
#
_symmetry.space_group_name_H-M   'P 1'
#
loop_
_entity.id
_entity.type
_entity.pdbx_description
1 polymer ?
#
loop_
_entity_poly.entity_id
_entity_poly.type
_entity_poly.pdbx_seq_one_letter_code
_entity_poly.pdbx_strand_id
1 'polypeptide(L)'
;MNPLPQNITCLYPFKSHFFTLNEQKSHRLHYIDEGRGEAVVMLHGNPTWSFYYRNLVLHLKSDYRCLVPDHIGCGLSDKPQSYNYCLQQHVDNTLQWLKGINIGHFHLIVHDWGGAIGMGVATRWPASVRSITVLNSAAFLSQRMPLRIALCRTKIGSWAVRHWNVFAKAATFMAVKKPLSPDVKAGYLYPYDNPQHRIGIDRFVRDIPMEPSHPSYAVLKNIQEHLWLLEGKPCLLAWGMRDFCFTPEFLSVWQRYFPKAECCQFPDVGHYVLEDAKEEILPLIRQFIARHSEI
;
A
#
# COMPACT_ATOMS: atom_id res chain seq x y z
N MET A 1 22.30 -4.23 -6.14
CA MET A 1 21.90 -2.95 -5.49
C MET A 1 23.00 -2.52 -4.56
N ASN A 2 23.26 -1.23 -4.47
CA ASN A 2 24.15 -0.71 -3.43
C ASN A 2 23.49 -0.95 -2.06
N PRO A 3 24.30 -1.20 -0.99
CA PRO A 3 23.76 -1.33 0.36
C PRO A 3 23.01 -0.05 0.74
N LEU A 4 21.97 -0.19 1.56
CA LEU A 4 21.24 0.96 2.09
C LEU A 4 22.20 1.85 2.90
N PRO A 5 22.13 3.18 2.78
CA PRO A 5 22.88 4.11 3.63
C PRO A 5 22.61 3.82 5.11
N GLN A 6 23.62 4.06 5.96
CA GLN A 6 23.54 3.71 7.39
C GLN A 6 22.34 4.35 8.11
N ASN A 7 22.03 5.60 7.82
CA ASN A 7 20.87 6.29 8.40
C ASN A 7 19.53 5.65 8.00
N ILE A 8 19.43 5.07 6.80
CA ILE A 8 18.24 4.33 6.37
C ILE A 8 18.23 2.92 6.98
N THR A 9 19.38 2.24 7.03
CA THR A 9 19.50 0.90 7.63
C THR A 9 19.07 0.90 9.10
N CYS A 10 19.38 1.96 9.87
CA CYS A 10 18.92 2.09 11.25
C CYS A 10 17.39 2.16 11.36
N LEU A 11 16.71 2.77 10.40
CA LEU A 11 15.25 2.90 10.36
C LEU A 11 14.56 1.68 9.71
N TYR A 12 15.30 0.92 8.90
CA TYR A 12 14.79 -0.19 8.10
C TYR A 12 15.74 -1.40 8.23
N PRO A 13 15.86 -1.98 9.44
CA PRO A 13 16.81 -3.05 9.73
C PRO A 13 16.28 -4.42 9.33
N PHE A 14 15.77 -4.55 8.11
CA PHE A 14 15.15 -5.79 7.64
C PHE A 14 15.99 -6.45 6.55
N LYS A 15 15.90 -7.79 6.52
CA LYS A 15 16.51 -8.58 5.45
C LYS A 15 15.67 -8.45 4.18
N SER A 16 16.34 -8.15 3.07
CA SER A 16 15.73 -8.15 1.75
C SER A 16 15.52 -9.56 1.22
N HIS A 17 14.30 -9.87 0.79
CA HIS A 17 13.96 -11.07 0.07
C HIS A 17 13.47 -10.70 -1.33
N PHE A 18 13.62 -11.63 -2.28
CA PHE A 18 13.18 -11.42 -3.66
C PHE A 18 12.40 -12.63 -4.14
N PHE A 19 11.26 -12.40 -4.74
CA PHE A 19 10.46 -13.39 -5.43
C PHE A 19 10.48 -13.11 -6.93
N THR A 20 10.79 -14.12 -7.73
CA THR A 20 10.78 -14.00 -9.19
C THR A 20 9.38 -14.28 -9.73
N LEU A 21 8.76 -13.29 -10.34
CA LEU A 21 7.47 -13.43 -11.00
C LEU A 21 7.65 -14.25 -12.29
N ASN A 22 6.78 -15.25 -12.49
CA ASN A 22 6.78 -16.13 -13.64
C ASN A 22 6.13 -15.46 -14.86
N GLU A 23 6.76 -14.45 -15.41
CA GLU A 23 6.37 -13.83 -16.66
C GLU A 23 7.48 -13.98 -17.70
N GLN A 24 7.17 -13.70 -18.97
CA GLN A 24 8.10 -13.81 -20.10
C GLN A 24 9.45 -13.06 -19.88
N LYS A 25 9.47 -12.15 -18.90
CA LYS A 25 10.66 -11.45 -18.41
C LYS A 25 10.67 -11.56 -16.89
N SER A 26 11.55 -12.39 -16.34
CA SER A 26 11.72 -12.60 -14.90
C SER A 26 11.95 -11.28 -14.16
N HIS A 27 10.90 -10.71 -13.56
CA HIS A 27 11.01 -9.52 -12.70
C HIS A 27 11.04 -9.93 -11.24
N ARG A 28 11.89 -9.29 -10.46
CA ARG A 28 12.05 -9.58 -9.04
C ARG A 28 11.21 -8.63 -8.22
N LEU A 29 10.28 -9.20 -7.46
CA LEU A 29 9.51 -8.51 -6.44
C LEU A 29 10.29 -8.60 -5.13
N HIS A 30 10.70 -7.45 -4.58
CA HIS A 30 11.30 -7.35 -3.25
C HIS A 30 10.22 -7.47 -2.18
N TYR A 31 10.54 -8.09 -1.05
CA TYR A 31 9.66 -8.11 0.13
C TYR A 31 10.44 -8.26 1.43
N ILE A 32 9.83 -7.78 2.53
CA ILE A 32 10.23 -8.08 3.90
C ILE A 32 9.51 -9.36 4.32
N ASP A 33 10.21 -10.24 5.07
CA ASP A 33 9.67 -11.41 5.74
C ASP A 33 10.30 -11.50 7.12
N GLU A 34 9.62 -10.95 8.12
CA GLU A 34 10.16 -10.78 9.48
C GLU A 34 9.21 -11.37 10.52
N GLY A 35 9.79 -12.02 11.52
CA GLY A 35 9.04 -12.64 12.59
C GLY A 35 8.57 -14.06 12.27
N ARG A 36 7.65 -14.59 13.10
CA ARG A 36 7.08 -15.95 13.00
C ARG A 36 5.64 -15.93 13.49
N GLY A 37 4.90 -16.99 13.20
CA GLY A 37 3.49 -17.12 13.60
C GLY A 37 2.54 -16.83 12.43
N GLU A 38 1.35 -16.32 12.73
CA GLU A 38 0.36 -15.99 11.72
C GLU A 38 0.85 -14.88 10.79
N ALA A 39 0.51 -15.02 9.52
CA ALA A 39 0.97 -14.07 8.51
C ALA A 39 0.16 -12.76 8.56
N VAL A 40 0.87 -11.63 8.55
CA VAL A 40 0.32 -10.29 8.38
C VAL A 40 0.87 -9.70 7.10
N VAL A 41 0.04 -9.61 6.08
CA VAL A 41 0.37 -9.06 4.75
C VAL A 41 0.03 -7.58 4.73
N MET A 42 1.02 -6.73 4.40
CA MET A 42 0.88 -5.28 4.41
C MET A 42 1.18 -4.72 3.02
N LEU A 43 0.17 -4.11 2.37
CA LEU A 43 0.30 -3.62 1.00
C LEU A 43 0.31 -2.09 0.98
N HIS A 44 1.42 -1.54 0.50
CA HIS A 44 1.65 -0.10 0.38
C HIS A 44 0.99 0.49 -0.86
N GLY A 45 1.01 1.83 -0.95
CA GLY A 45 0.53 2.56 -2.11
C GLY A 45 1.61 3.36 -2.83
N ASN A 46 1.20 4.47 -3.44
CA ASN A 46 2.05 5.33 -4.25
C ASN A 46 2.20 6.74 -3.62
N PRO A 47 3.40 7.26 -3.40
CA PRO A 47 4.72 6.79 -3.83
C PRO A 47 5.48 6.04 -2.73
N THR A 48 4.78 5.41 -1.81
CA THR A 48 5.42 4.67 -0.72
C THR A 48 6.01 3.33 -1.19
N TRP A 49 6.66 2.63 -0.28
CA TRP A 49 7.20 1.30 -0.41
C TRP A 49 7.20 0.63 0.96
N SER A 50 7.70 -0.57 1.12
CA SER A 50 7.67 -1.31 2.39
C SER A 50 8.23 -0.52 3.59
N PHE A 51 9.03 0.51 3.36
CA PHE A 51 9.49 1.47 4.37
C PHE A 51 8.35 2.15 5.14
N TYR A 52 7.18 2.35 4.52
CA TYR A 52 6.00 2.89 5.18
C TYR A 52 5.56 2.04 6.37
N TYR A 53 5.69 0.73 6.25
CA TYR A 53 5.29 -0.21 7.28
C TYR A 53 6.38 -0.54 8.30
N ARG A 54 7.60 0.05 8.20
CA ARG A 54 8.75 -0.31 9.03
C ARG A 54 8.46 -0.34 10.54
N ASN A 55 7.76 0.69 11.05
CA ASN A 55 7.42 0.77 12.47
C ASN A 55 6.41 -0.30 12.88
N LEU A 56 5.44 -0.61 12.02
CA LEU A 56 4.45 -1.64 12.25
C LEU A 56 5.08 -3.04 12.22
N VAL A 57 6.00 -3.30 11.30
CA VAL A 57 6.79 -4.54 11.26
C VAL A 57 7.57 -4.72 12.56
N LEU A 58 8.30 -3.69 13.01
CA LEU A 58 9.05 -3.74 14.29
C LEU A 58 8.13 -4.00 15.49
N HIS A 59 6.90 -3.50 15.45
CA HIS A 59 5.93 -3.65 16.53
C HIS A 59 5.25 -5.04 16.55
N LEU A 60 5.09 -5.67 15.38
CA LEU A 60 4.36 -6.94 15.24
C LEU A 60 5.25 -8.19 15.17
N LYS A 61 6.50 -8.07 14.72
CA LYS A 61 7.36 -9.22 14.39
C LYS A 61 7.72 -10.14 15.56
N SER A 62 7.47 -9.73 16.82
CA SER A 62 7.63 -10.61 17.98
C SER A 62 6.59 -11.73 18.00
N ASP A 63 5.39 -11.49 17.45
CA ASP A 63 4.24 -12.38 17.58
C ASP A 63 3.70 -12.88 16.23
N TYR A 64 4.02 -12.15 15.15
CA TYR A 64 3.47 -12.38 13.81
C TYR A 64 4.58 -12.45 12.75
N ARG A 65 4.31 -13.19 11.67
CA ARG A 65 5.13 -13.15 10.46
C ARG A 65 4.69 -11.99 9.58
N CYS A 66 5.45 -10.92 9.56
CA CYS A 66 5.19 -9.70 8.80
C CYS A 66 5.70 -9.83 7.36
N LEU A 67 4.82 -9.71 6.39
CA LEU A 67 5.08 -9.85 4.96
C LEU A 67 4.74 -8.55 4.24
N VAL A 68 5.75 -7.86 3.70
CA VAL A 68 5.56 -6.54 3.10
C VAL A 68 6.26 -6.48 1.74
N PRO A 69 5.54 -6.68 0.63
CA PRO A 69 6.13 -6.58 -0.70
C PRO A 69 6.28 -5.12 -1.12
N ASP A 70 7.26 -4.87 -1.98
CA ASP A 70 7.31 -3.67 -2.80
C ASP A 70 6.66 -3.99 -4.16
N HIS A 71 5.63 -3.26 -4.56
CA HIS A 71 5.03 -3.45 -5.88
C HIS A 71 6.05 -3.24 -6.99
N ILE A 72 5.94 -3.98 -8.10
CA ILE A 72 6.82 -3.76 -9.27
C ILE A 72 6.77 -2.29 -9.68
N GLY A 73 7.93 -1.69 -9.84
CA GLY A 73 8.08 -0.26 -10.08
C GLY A 73 8.31 0.59 -8.83
N CYS A 74 8.13 0.02 -7.63
CA CYS A 74 8.28 0.72 -6.35
C CYS A 74 9.40 0.12 -5.49
N GLY A 75 9.82 0.85 -4.47
CA GLY A 75 10.76 0.39 -3.45
C GLY A 75 12.02 -0.26 -4.03
N LEU A 76 12.35 -1.43 -3.53
CA LEU A 76 13.52 -2.20 -3.95
C LEU A 76 13.18 -3.27 -5.01
N SER A 77 11.93 -3.36 -5.45
CA SER A 77 11.52 -4.19 -6.59
C SER A 77 12.08 -3.67 -7.92
N ASP A 78 12.12 -4.56 -8.92
CA ASP A 78 12.53 -4.18 -10.27
C ASP A 78 11.61 -3.10 -10.85
N LYS A 79 12.16 -2.23 -11.70
CA LYS A 79 11.48 -1.08 -12.30
C LYS A 79 11.58 -1.12 -13.83
N PRO A 80 11.00 -2.17 -14.47
CA PRO A 80 11.09 -2.33 -15.92
C PRO A 80 10.42 -1.17 -16.65
N GLN A 81 11.10 -0.62 -17.66
CA GLN A 81 10.56 0.50 -18.45
C GLN A 81 9.43 0.04 -19.41
N SER A 82 9.44 -1.24 -19.79
CA SER A 82 8.39 -1.89 -20.57
C SER A 82 7.70 -2.93 -19.72
N TYR A 83 6.61 -2.57 -19.09
CA TYR A 83 5.80 -3.41 -18.20
C TYR A 83 4.36 -2.91 -18.17
N ASN A 84 3.41 -3.82 -17.94
CA ASN A 84 2.00 -3.47 -17.81
C ASN A 84 1.69 -3.02 -16.37
N TYR A 85 1.95 -1.75 -16.09
CA TYR A 85 1.66 -1.12 -14.80
C TYR A 85 0.17 -0.80 -14.66
N CYS A 86 -0.67 -1.81 -14.45
CA CYS A 86 -2.10 -1.64 -14.21
C CYS A 86 -2.56 -2.40 -12.97
N LEU A 87 -3.71 -2.03 -12.43
CA LEU A 87 -4.29 -2.65 -11.22
C LEU A 87 -4.36 -4.17 -11.33
N GLN A 88 -4.84 -4.71 -12.46
CA GLN A 88 -4.92 -6.15 -12.69
C GLN A 88 -3.58 -6.84 -12.48
N GLN A 89 -2.52 -6.29 -13.08
CA GLN A 89 -1.18 -6.87 -13.00
C GLN A 89 -0.62 -6.84 -11.57
N HIS A 90 -0.84 -5.75 -10.83
CA HIS A 90 -0.42 -5.66 -9.42
C HIS A 90 -1.15 -6.67 -8.53
N VAL A 91 -2.45 -6.90 -8.77
CA VAL A 91 -3.23 -7.93 -8.08
C VAL A 91 -2.67 -9.33 -8.40
N ASP A 92 -2.42 -9.62 -9.68
CA ASP A 92 -1.91 -10.93 -10.12
C ASP A 92 -0.52 -11.21 -9.55
N ASN A 93 0.37 -10.22 -9.57
CA ASN A 93 1.70 -10.30 -8.94
C ASN A 93 1.63 -10.64 -7.45
N THR A 94 0.72 -9.96 -6.72
CA THR A 94 0.56 -10.16 -5.28
C THR A 94 0.03 -11.56 -4.98
N LEU A 95 -0.95 -12.04 -5.75
CA LEU A 95 -1.46 -13.41 -5.64
C LEU A 95 -0.38 -14.46 -5.95
N GLN A 96 0.39 -14.24 -7.03
CA GLN A 96 1.48 -15.14 -7.41
C GLN A 96 2.55 -15.20 -6.33
N TRP A 97 2.92 -14.05 -5.76
CA TRP A 97 3.90 -13.98 -4.67
C TRP A 97 3.40 -14.74 -3.45
N LEU A 98 2.18 -14.45 -2.94
CA LEU A 98 1.62 -15.10 -1.75
C LEU A 98 1.56 -16.62 -1.90
N LYS A 99 1.09 -17.11 -3.06
CA LYS A 99 1.06 -18.54 -3.36
C LYS A 99 2.47 -19.13 -3.46
N GLY A 100 3.40 -18.43 -4.09
CA GLY A 100 4.78 -18.88 -4.28
C GLY A 100 5.58 -18.97 -2.99
N ILE A 101 5.25 -18.18 -1.96
CA ILE A 101 5.85 -18.29 -0.62
C ILE A 101 4.98 -19.11 0.35
N ASN A 102 4.00 -19.85 -0.17
CA ASN A 102 3.13 -20.78 0.54
C ASN A 102 2.34 -20.15 1.70
N ILE A 103 1.77 -18.95 1.50
CA ILE A 103 0.87 -18.33 2.47
C ILE A 103 -0.54 -18.86 2.24
N GLY A 104 -1.09 -19.56 3.24
CA GLY A 104 -2.46 -20.11 3.22
C GLY A 104 -3.49 -19.13 3.79
N HIS A 105 -3.22 -18.56 4.96
CA HIS A 105 -4.09 -17.61 5.65
C HIS A 105 -3.30 -16.39 6.12
N PHE A 106 -3.94 -15.22 6.14
CA PHE A 106 -3.29 -13.98 6.54
C PHE A 106 -4.26 -12.91 7.03
N HIS A 107 -3.78 -12.03 7.88
CA HIS A 107 -4.36 -10.73 8.17
C HIS A 107 -3.89 -9.75 7.09
N LEU A 108 -4.80 -8.96 6.53
CA LEU A 108 -4.50 -8.02 5.44
C LEU A 108 -4.52 -6.59 5.97
N ILE A 109 -3.44 -5.85 5.77
CA ILE A 109 -3.34 -4.41 6.06
C ILE A 109 -3.07 -3.67 4.76
N VAL A 110 -3.88 -2.66 4.47
CA VAL A 110 -3.79 -1.93 3.20
C VAL A 110 -3.77 -0.42 3.41
N HIS A 111 -3.03 0.27 2.55
CA HIS A 111 -2.95 1.73 2.51
C HIS A 111 -2.87 2.22 1.06
N ASP A 112 -3.55 3.30 0.74
CA ASP A 112 -3.54 3.94 -0.59
C ASP A 112 -3.86 2.93 -1.71
N TRP A 113 -3.05 2.79 -2.76
CA TRP A 113 -3.20 1.77 -3.81
C TRP A 113 -3.22 0.32 -3.28
N GLY A 114 -2.57 0.10 -2.13
CA GLY A 114 -2.64 -1.19 -1.45
C GLY A 114 -4.06 -1.64 -1.16
N GLY A 115 -5.04 -0.72 -1.01
CA GLY A 115 -6.46 -1.06 -0.85
C GLY A 115 -7.05 -1.72 -2.09
N ALA A 116 -6.94 -1.08 -3.25
CA ALA A 116 -7.44 -1.66 -4.50
C ALA A 116 -6.75 -2.99 -4.82
N ILE A 117 -5.42 -3.07 -4.64
CA ILE A 117 -4.64 -4.29 -4.86
C ILE A 117 -5.03 -5.37 -3.85
N GLY A 118 -5.06 -5.04 -2.56
CA GLY A 118 -5.36 -5.97 -1.48
C GLY A 118 -6.79 -6.52 -1.53
N MET A 119 -7.78 -5.68 -1.83
CA MET A 119 -9.15 -6.14 -2.03
C MET A 119 -9.28 -6.97 -3.31
N GLY A 120 -8.52 -6.65 -4.36
CA GLY A 120 -8.44 -7.49 -5.55
C GLY A 120 -7.89 -8.89 -5.28
N VAL A 121 -6.93 -9.02 -4.34
CA VAL A 121 -6.45 -10.30 -3.83
C VAL A 121 -7.51 -10.96 -2.95
N ALA A 122 -8.05 -10.23 -1.98
CA ALA A 122 -8.98 -10.75 -0.98
C ALA A 122 -10.29 -11.27 -1.59
N THR A 123 -10.85 -10.58 -2.58
CA THR A 123 -12.07 -11.01 -3.27
C THR A 123 -11.87 -12.25 -4.14
N ARG A 124 -10.65 -12.52 -4.60
CA ARG A 124 -10.30 -13.74 -5.34
C ARG A 124 -9.90 -14.90 -4.45
N TRP A 125 -9.54 -14.61 -3.21
CA TRP A 125 -9.10 -15.61 -2.24
C TRP A 125 -9.69 -15.35 -0.84
N PRO A 126 -11.04 -15.22 -0.71
CA PRO A 126 -11.68 -14.78 0.53
C PRO A 126 -11.47 -15.73 1.71
N ALA A 127 -11.35 -17.04 1.44
CA ALA A 127 -11.10 -18.04 2.50
C ALA A 127 -9.76 -17.84 3.21
N SER A 128 -8.76 -17.26 2.54
CA SER A 128 -7.42 -17.03 3.09
C SER A 128 -7.34 -15.77 3.97
N VAL A 129 -8.30 -14.87 3.88
CA VAL A 129 -8.30 -13.62 4.67
C VAL A 129 -8.90 -13.87 6.04
N ARG A 130 -8.12 -13.61 7.11
CA ARG A 130 -8.57 -13.70 8.51
C ARG A 130 -9.22 -12.40 8.97
N SER A 131 -8.56 -11.28 8.78
CA SER A 131 -9.06 -9.95 9.09
C SER A 131 -8.51 -8.90 8.11
N ILE A 132 -9.12 -7.74 8.09
CA ILE A 132 -8.78 -6.64 7.19
C ILE A 132 -8.57 -5.37 8.00
N THR A 133 -7.46 -4.67 7.78
CA THR A 133 -7.22 -3.32 8.29
C THR A 133 -7.05 -2.36 7.12
N VAL A 134 -7.89 -1.34 7.03
CA VAL A 134 -7.83 -0.32 5.98
C VAL A 134 -7.34 0.99 6.56
N LEU A 135 -6.24 1.49 5.99
CA LEU A 135 -5.64 2.78 6.32
C LEU A 135 -5.77 3.71 5.10
N ASN A 136 -6.57 4.76 5.21
CA ASN A 136 -6.73 5.80 4.16
C ASN A 136 -6.55 5.28 2.72
N SER A 137 -7.57 4.63 2.19
CA SER A 137 -7.50 3.90 0.92
C SER A 137 -8.87 3.79 0.24
N ALA A 138 -8.90 3.24 -0.98
CA ALA A 138 -10.12 2.87 -1.67
C ALA A 138 -9.97 1.57 -2.46
N ALA A 139 -11.08 0.83 -2.62
CA ALA A 139 -11.20 -0.31 -3.53
C ALA A 139 -12.52 -0.26 -4.30
N PHE A 140 -12.97 0.94 -4.61
CA PHE A 140 -14.23 1.24 -5.31
C PHE A 140 -14.05 2.46 -6.21
N LEU A 141 -14.92 2.59 -7.19
CA LEU A 141 -14.92 3.71 -8.12
C LEU A 141 -15.28 5.02 -7.42
N SER A 142 -14.59 6.09 -7.77
CA SER A 142 -14.83 7.43 -7.28
C SER A 142 -14.65 8.45 -8.40
N GLN A 143 -15.47 9.48 -8.41
CA GLN A 143 -15.31 10.64 -9.30
C GLN A 143 -14.37 11.70 -8.72
N ARG A 144 -13.90 11.49 -7.48
CA ARG A 144 -13.03 12.44 -6.81
C ARG A 144 -11.58 12.27 -7.23
N MET A 145 -11.02 13.33 -7.79
CA MET A 145 -9.60 13.44 -8.13
C MET A 145 -9.05 14.77 -7.61
N PRO A 146 -8.14 14.78 -6.64
CA PRO A 146 -7.47 16.00 -6.23
C PRO A 146 -6.75 16.66 -7.40
N LEU A 147 -6.92 17.97 -7.60
CA LEU A 147 -6.36 18.72 -8.72
C LEU A 147 -4.84 18.50 -8.88
N ARG A 148 -4.11 18.43 -7.77
CA ARG A 148 -2.66 18.20 -7.78
C ARG A 148 -2.29 16.85 -8.36
N ILE A 149 -3.10 15.81 -8.11
CA ILE A 149 -2.92 14.47 -8.69
C ILE A 149 -3.32 14.50 -10.18
N ALA A 150 -4.41 15.17 -10.51
CA ALA A 150 -4.84 15.35 -11.92
C ALA A 150 -3.76 16.03 -12.77
N LEU A 151 -3.08 17.04 -12.24
CA LEU A 151 -1.95 17.69 -12.91
C LEU A 151 -0.79 16.72 -13.18
N CYS A 152 -0.49 15.81 -12.26
CA CYS A 152 0.56 14.79 -12.44
C CYS A 152 0.24 13.79 -13.55
N ARG A 153 -1.04 13.65 -13.97
CA ARG A 153 -1.47 12.76 -15.07
C ARG A 153 -1.24 13.38 -16.46
N THR A 154 -1.08 14.69 -16.54
CA THR A 154 -0.79 15.37 -17.81
C THR A 154 0.60 14.98 -18.34
N LYS A 155 0.88 15.19 -19.64
CA LYS A 155 2.20 14.92 -20.22
C LYS A 155 3.32 15.68 -19.50
N ILE A 156 3.09 16.96 -19.17
CA ILE A 156 4.05 17.80 -18.45
C ILE A 156 4.19 17.34 -17.01
N GLY A 157 3.08 17.03 -16.33
CA GLY A 157 3.10 16.50 -14.96
C GLY A 157 3.83 15.16 -14.85
N SER A 158 3.54 14.22 -15.75
CA SER A 158 4.25 12.93 -15.84
C SER A 158 5.76 13.13 -16.07
N TRP A 159 6.14 14.05 -16.95
CA TRP A 159 7.55 14.41 -17.14
C TRP A 159 8.17 14.94 -15.83
N ALA A 160 7.49 15.84 -15.13
CA ALA A 160 7.97 16.41 -13.85
C ALA A 160 8.05 15.35 -12.73
N VAL A 161 7.08 14.42 -12.66
CA VAL A 161 7.14 13.25 -11.75
C VAL A 161 8.40 12.44 -12.01
N ARG A 162 8.70 12.14 -13.29
CA ARG A 162 9.84 11.33 -13.67
C ARG A 162 11.18 12.06 -13.48
N HIS A 163 11.31 13.29 -13.95
CA HIS A 163 12.60 13.98 -14.00
C HIS A 163 12.94 14.75 -12.73
N TRP A 164 11.95 15.36 -12.07
CA TRP A 164 12.17 16.18 -10.87
C TRP A 164 11.71 15.54 -9.56
N ASN A 165 11.11 14.34 -9.64
CA ASN A 165 10.59 13.61 -8.48
C ASN A 165 9.56 14.41 -7.68
N VAL A 166 8.76 15.23 -8.36
CA VAL A 166 7.84 16.17 -7.68
C VAL A 166 6.81 15.44 -6.82
N PHE A 167 6.32 14.28 -7.27
CA PHE A 167 5.28 13.53 -6.58
C PHE A 167 5.77 12.95 -5.25
N ALA A 168 6.88 12.18 -5.27
CA ALA A 168 7.41 11.59 -4.06
C ALA A 168 7.96 12.65 -3.08
N LYS A 169 8.63 13.70 -3.60
CA LYS A 169 9.05 14.81 -2.76
C LYS A 169 7.87 15.52 -2.10
N ALA A 170 6.81 15.85 -2.86
CA ALA A 170 5.62 16.47 -2.32
C ALA A 170 4.94 15.62 -1.26
N ALA A 171 4.88 14.30 -1.43
CA ALA A 171 4.30 13.38 -0.46
C ALA A 171 4.98 13.46 0.92
N THR A 172 6.31 13.68 0.98
CA THR A 172 7.04 13.75 2.26
C THR A 172 6.67 14.95 3.16
N PHE A 173 5.87 15.89 2.68
CA PHE A 173 5.37 17.01 3.49
C PHE A 173 3.86 17.22 3.35
N MET A 174 3.24 16.80 2.24
CA MET A 174 1.80 16.96 2.05
C MET A 174 0.97 15.81 2.65
N ALA A 175 1.54 14.61 2.67
CA ALA A 175 0.85 13.43 3.17
C ALA A 175 0.86 13.32 4.70
N VAL A 176 1.63 14.15 5.38
CA VAL A 176 1.76 14.17 6.84
C VAL A 176 1.31 15.51 7.43
N LYS A 177 0.93 15.51 8.71
CA LYS A 177 0.66 16.71 9.51
C LYS A 177 1.81 17.03 10.46
N LYS A 178 2.53 16.01 10.91
CA LYS A 178 3.77 16.17 11.68
C LYS A 178 4.97 16.11 10.73
N PRO A 179 5.91 17.06 10.77
CA PRO A 179 7.09 17.05 9.90
C PRO A 179 7.91 15.75 10.06
N LEU A 180 8.19 15.09 8.95
CA LEU A 180 9.10 13.95 8.96
C LEU A 180 10.54 14.39 9.23
N SER A 181 11.32 13.58 9.95
CA SER A 181 12.75 13.81 10.09
C SER A 181 13.49 13.71 8.75
N PRO A 182 14.68 14.32 8.62
CA PRO A 182 15.48 14.23 7.40
C PRO A 182 15.75 12.78 6.97
N ASP A 183 16.06 11.89 7.91
CA ASP A 183 16.35 10.48 7.61
C ASP A 183 15.12 9.72 7.14
N VAL A 184 13.95 9.99 7.73
CA VAL A 184 12.68 9.40 7.27
C VAL A 184 12.33 9.89 5.85
N LYS A 185 12.52 11.18 5.55
CA LYS A 185 12.35 11.70 4.17
C LYS A 185 13.31 11.04 3.20
N ALA A 186 14.59 10.90 3.59
CA ALA A 186 15.59 10.22 2.79
C ALA A 186 15.19 8.75 2.52
N GLY A 187 14.66 8.05 3.53
CA GLY A 187 14.14 6.68 3.40
C GLY A 187 13.03 6.56 2.37
N TYR A 188 12.02 7.46 2.40
CA TYR A 188 10.95 7.47 1.39
C TYR A 188 11.46 7.74 -0.02
N LEU A 189 12.47 8.59 -0.18
CA LEU A 189 12.97 9.01 -1.48
C LEU A 189 14.08 8.11 -2.04
N TYR A 190 14.68 7.27 -1.20
CA TYR A 190 15.84 6.45 -1.56
C TYR A 190 15.67 5.62 -2.84
N PRO A 191 14.54 4.88 -3.06
CA PRO A 191 14.40 4.05 -4.24
C PRO A 191 14.14 4.83 -5.54
N TYR A 192 14.01 6.15 -5.47
CA TYR A 192 13.53 7.02 -6.54
C TYR A 192 14.54 8.09 -6.94
N ASP A 193 15.82 7.70 -7.00
CA ASP A 193 16.99 8.58 -7.21
C ASP A 193 17.12 9.12 -8.63
N ASN A 194 16.60 8.41 -9.64
CA ASN A 194 16.71 8.78 -11.05
C ASN A 194 15.36 8.65 -11.81
N PRO A 195 15.23 9.23 -13.04
CA PRO A 195 13.98 9.18 -13.80
C PRO A 195 13.47 7.77 -14.13
N GLN A 196 14.37 6.81 -14.35
CA GLN A 196 14.01 5.43 -14.66
C GLN A 196 13.40 4.75 -13.43
N HIS A 197 13.93 5.03 -12.23
CA HIS A 197 13.44 4.47 -10.98
C HIS A 197 12.08 5.03 -10.51
N ARG A 198 11.56 6.08 -11.17
CA ARG A 198 10.26 6.70 -10.88
C ARG A 198 9.15 6.24 -11.82
N ILE A 199 9.40 5.22 -12.66
CA ILE A 199 8.39 4.71 -13.60
C ILE A 199 7.12 4.24 -12.88
N GLY A 200 7.26 3.49 -11.79
CA GLY A 200 6.12 3.00 -11.00
C GLY A 200 5.27 4.15 -10.46
N ILE A 201 5.92 5.21 -9.89
CA ILE A 201 5.19 6.37 -9.37
C ILE A 201 4.33 7.01 -10.46
N ASP A 202 4.91 7.28 -11.63
CA ASP A 202 4.19 7.86 -12.76
C ASP A 202 3.04 6.95 -13.23
N ARG A 203 3.30 5.65 -13.34
CA ARG A 203 2.31 4.69 -13.83
C ARG A 203 1.13 4.53 -12.87
N PHE A 204 1.35 4.45 -11.56
CA PHE A 204 0.28 4.42 -10.56
C PHE A 204 -0.61 5.67 -10.62
N VAL A 205 -0.02 6.86 -10.77
CA VAL A 205 -0.81 8.09 -10.93
C VAL A 205 -1.67 8.04 -12.20
N ARG A 206 -1.15 7.51 -13.30
CA ARG A 206 -1.86 7.41 -14.58
C ARG A 206 -2.90 6.29 -14.59
N ASP A 207 -2.72 5.25 -13.77
CA ASP A 207 -3.63 4.09 -13.70
C ASP A 207 -4.89 4.36 -12.87
N ILE A 208 -5.05 5.54 -12.25
CA ILE A 208 -6.29 5.89 -11.54
C ILE A 208 -7.46 5.92 -12.54
N PRO A 209 -8.46 5.02 -12.40
CA PRO A 209 -9.48 4.82 -13.41
C PRO A 209 -10.65 5.80 -13.24
N MET A 210 -10.58 6.95 -13.90
CA MET A 210 -11.61 7.99 -13.81
C MET A 210 -12.74 7.82 -14.80
N GLU A 211 -12.54 7.03 -15.88
CA GLU A 211 -13.49 6.88 -16.98
C GLU A 211 -13.69 5.39 -17.31
N PRO A 212 -14.90 4.98 -17.75
CA PRO A 212 -15.20 3.59 -18.11
C PRO A 212 -14.27 3.01 -19.20
N SER A 213 -13.70 3.85 -20.07
CA SER A 213 -12.74 3.47 -21.11
C SER A 213 -11.35 3.13 -20.57
N HIS A 214 -11.04 3.47 -19.31
CA HIS A 214 -9.74 3.19 -18.71
C HIS A 214 -9.56 1.69 -18.42
N PRO A 215 -8.44 1.07 -18.79
CA PRO A 215 -8.24 -0.39 -18.61
C PRO A 215 -8.50 -0.89 -17.17
N SER A 216 -8.08 -0.15 -16.16
CA SER A 216 -8.27 -0.52 -14.75
C SER A 216 -9.67 -0.23 -14.21
N TYR A 217 -10.56 0.44 -15.00
CA TYR A 217 -11.92 0.75 -14.55
C TYR A 217 -12.77 -0.51 -14.33
N ALA A 218 -12.81 -1.40 -15.32
CA ALA A 218 -13.54 -2.65 -15.22
C ALA A 218 -13.00 -3.55 -14.09
N VAL A 219 -11.68 -3.54 -13.88
CA VAL A 219 -11.03 -4.29 -12.80
C VAL A 219 -11.45 -3.75 -11.44
N LEU A 220 -11.38 -2.43 -11.22
CA LEU A 220 -11.77 -1.81 -9.96
C LEU A 220 -13.27 -1.96 -9.70
N LYS A 221 -14.11 -1.83 -10.75
CA LYS A 221 -15.54 -2.09 -10.67
C LYS A 221 -15.84 -3.53 -10.25
N ASN A 222 -15.17 -4.50 -10.85
CA ASN A 222 -15.30 -5.90 -10.47
C ASN A 222 -14.90 -6.14 -9.01
N ILE A 223 -13.78 -5.56 -8.53
CA ILE A 223 -13.38 -5.64 -7.13
C ILE A 223 -14.49 -5.07 -6.23
N GLN A 224 -14.98 -3.87 -6.53
CA GLN A 224 -16.07 -3.22 -5.80
C GLN A 224 -17.32 -4.10 -5.71
N GLU A 225 -17.74 -4.69 -6.84
CA GLU A 225 -18.93 -5.55 -6.92
C GLU A 225 -18.80 -6.86 -6.14
N HIS A 226 -17.57 -7.27 -5.79
CA HIS A 226 -17.29 -8.49 -5.04
C HIS A 226 -16.87 -8.23 -3.58
N LEU A 227 -16.86 -6.99 -3.09
CA LEU A 227 -16.51 -6.69 -1.69
C LEU A 227 -17.44 -7.39 -0.68
N TRP A 228 -18.68 -7.71 -1.07
CA TRP A 228 -19.62 -8.46 -0.23
C TRP A 228 -19.10 -9.84 0.20
N LEU A 229 -18.21 -10.47 -0.58
CA LEU A 229 -17.55 -11.73 -0.21
C LEU A 229 -16.73 -11.63 1.08
N LEU A 230 -16.40 -10.40 1.49
CA LEU A 230 -15.58 -10.09 2.66
C LEU A 230 -16.40 -9.50 3.82
N GLU A 231 -17.72 -9.30 3.68
CA GLU A 231 -18.57 -8.64 4.68
C GLU A 231 -18.51 -9.32 6.07
N GLY A 232 -18.39 -10.66 6.08
CA GLY A 232 -18.27 -11.43 7.33
C GLY A 232 -16.87 -11.40 7.98
N LYS A 233 -15.88 -10.77 7.35
CA LYS A 233 -14.52 -10.70 7.89
C LYS A 233 -14.40 -9.57 8.92
N PRO A 234 -13.69 -9.80 10.05
CA PRO A 234 -13.34 -8.72 10.95
C PRO A 234 -12.62 -7.60 10.20
N CYS A 235 -13.08 -6.36 10.37
CA CYS A 235 -12.54 -5.20 9.67
C CYS A 235 -12.27 -4.05 10.64
N LEU A 236 -11.07 -3.43 10.51
CA LEU A 236 -10.68 -2.21 11.18
C LEU A 236 -10.49 -1.11 10.13
N LEU A 237 -11.19 0.00 10.28
CA LEU A 237 -11.03 1.23 9.51
C LEU A 237 -10.29 2.25 10.39
N ALA A 238 -9.00 2.46 10.14
CA ALA A 238 -8.19 3.42 10.89
C ALA A 238 -7.84 4.60 9.97
N TRP A 239 -8.41 5.79 10.26
CA TRP A 239 -8.50 6.85 9.28
C TRP A 239 -7.95 8.18 9.75
N GLY A 240 -6.99 8.74 9.02
CA GLY A 240 -6.54 10.13 9.16
C GLY A 240 -7.55 11.09 8.51
N MET A 241 -8.23 11.90 9.34
CA MET A 241 -9.34 12.73 8.90
C MET A 241 -8.90 13.97 8.10
N ARG A 242 -7.58 14.28 8.12
CA ARG A 242 -6.99 15.39 7.36
C ARG A 242 -6.31 14.94 6.05
N ASP A 243 -6.63 13.74 5.58
CA ASP A 243 -6.17 13.26 4.29
C ASP A 243 -6.84 14.05 3.15
N PHE A 244 -6.02 14.58 2.24
CA PHE A 244 -6.51 15.33 1.07
C PHE A 244 -6.90 14.42 -0.10
N CYS A 245 -6.41 13.16 -0.12
CA CYS A 245 -6.71 12.17 -1.15
C CYS A 245 -7.94 11.33 -0.77
N PHE A 246 -7.86 10.62 0.35
CA PHE A 246 -8.91 9.74 0.86
C PHE A 246 -9.62 10.41 2.03
N THR A 247 -10.47 11.36 1.67
CA THR A 247 -11.24 12.19 2.62
C THR A 247 -12.27 11.36 3.42
N PRO A 248 -12.92 11.93 4.44
CA PRO A 248 -13.95 11.24 5.22
C PRO A 248 -15.08 10.61 4.41
N GLU A 249 -15.35 11.11 3.20
CA GLU A 249 -16.34 10.50 2.30
C GLU A 249 -15.94 9.08 1.88
N PHE A 250 -14.64 8.81 1.68
CA PHE A 250 -14.15 7.45 1.41
C PHE A 250 -14.34 6.52 2.61
N LEU A 251 -14.11 7.01 3.83
CA LEU A 251 -14.40 6.27 5.05
C LEU A 251 -15.89 5.89 5.12
N SER A 252 -16.79 6.82 4.81
CA SER A 252 -18.24 6.57 4.79
C SER A 252 -18.63 5.51 3.74
N VAL A 253 -17.91 5.42 2.62
CA VAL A 253 -18.12 4.34 1.64
C VAL A 253 -17.67 3.00 2.20
N TRP A 254 -16.50 2.94 2.85
CA TRP A 254 -16.02 1.71 3.50
C TRP A 254 -16.99 1.20 4.57
N GLN A 255 -17.57 2.08 5.40
CA GLN A 255 -18.56 1.73 6.41
C GLN A 255 -19.84 1.13 5.83
N ARG A 256 -20.19 1.46 4.59
CA ARG A 256 -21.33 0.80 3.87
C ARG A 256 -20.99 -0.62 3.44
N TYR A 257 -19.74 -0.87 3.02
CA TYR A 257 -19.31 -2.23 2.65
C TYR A 257 -19.01 -3.10 3.88
N PHE A 258 -18.58 -2.50 4.97
CA PHE A 258 -18.24 -3.19 6.22
C PHE A 258 -18.99 -2.53 7.40
N PRO A 259 -20.32 -2.74 7.50
CA PRO A 259 -21.14 -2.06 8.51
C PRO A 259 -20.80 -2.45 9.94
N LYS A 260 -20.12 -3.58 10.15
CA LYS A 260 -19.67 -4.07 11.45
C LYS A 260 -18.20 -3.74 11.74
N ALA A 261 -17.55 -2.97 10.86
CA ALA A 261 -16.14 -2.61 11.06
C ALA A 261 -15.92 -1.77 12.31
N GLU A 262 -14.86 -2.07 13.04
CA GLU A 262 -14.33 -1.15 14.04
C GLU A 262 -13.80 0.09 13.32
N CYS A 263 -14.20 1.29 13.76
CA CYS A 263 -13.80 2.53 13.12
C CYS A 263 -13.05 3.43 14.11
N CYS A 264 -11.79 3.72 13.80
CA CYS A 264 -10.96 4.63 14.57
C CYS A 264 -10.59 5.83 13.70
N GLN A 265 -11.01 7.04 14.11
CA GLN A 265 -10.77 8.28 13.41
C GLN A 265 -9.72 9.11 14.14
N PHE A 266 -8.72 9.58 13.40
CA PHE A 266 -7.66 10.44 13.92
C PHE A 266 -7.84 11.87 13.40
N PRO A 267 -8.38 12.80 14.19
CA PRO A 267 -8.81 14.13 13.70
C PRO A 267 -7.72 14.99 13.07
N ASP A 268 -6.48 14.87 13.59
CA ASP A 268 -5.35 15.72 13.17
C ASP A 268 -4.28 14.96 12.36
N VAL A 269 -4.65 13.83 11.76
CA VAL A 269 -3.76 12.93 11.03
C VAL A 269 -4.00 13.05 9.54
N GLY A 270 -2.91 13.06 8.77
CA GLY A 270 -2.93 13.12 7.30
C GLY A 270 -3.01 11.75 6.65
N HIS A 271 -2.54 11.68 5.40
CA HIS A 271 -2.54 10.47 4.58
C HIS A 271 -1.57 9.39 5.12
N TYR A 272 -0.37 9.77 5.60
CA TYR A 272 0.59 8.82 6.17
C TYR A 272 0.26 8.54 7.64
N VAL A 273 -0.82 7.81 7.87
CA VAL A 273 -1.38 7.54 9.20
C VAL A 273 -0.35 6.90 10.14
N LEU A 274 0.49 5.99 9.62
CA LEU A 274 1.54 5.30 10.39
C LEU A 274 2.73 6.22 10.75
N GLU A 275 2.83 7.41 10.16
CA GLU A 275 3.81 8.42 10.57
C GLU A 275 3.22 9.41 11.58
N ASP A 276 2.02 9.91 11.29
CA ASP A 276 1.39 10.96 12.11
C ASP A 276 0.85 10.44 13.44
N ALA A 277 0.26 9.23 13.47
CA ALA A 277 -0.42 8.61 14.63
C ALA A 277 0.28 7.34 15.12
N LYS A 278 1.60 7.22 14.93
CA LYS A 278 2.37 6.01 15.20
C LYS A 278 2.10 5.42 16.59
N GLU A 279 2.12 6.24 17.64
CA GLU A 279 1.99 5.80 19.03
C GLU A 279 0.59 5.24 19.35
N GLU A 280 -0.43 5.67 18.63
CA GLU A 280 -1.82 5.29 18.84
C GLU A 280 -2.21 4.10 17.93
N ILE A 281 -1.80 4.13 16.68
CA ILE A 281 -2.26 3.19 15.66
C ILE A 281 -1.54 1.82 15.73
N LEU A 282 -0.26 1.79 16.12
CA LEU A 282 0.47 0.52 16.19
C LEU A 282 -0.13 -0.44 17.23
N PRO A 283 -0.38 -0.02 18.50
CA PRO A 283 -1.04 -0.88 19.48
C PRO A 283 -2.50 -1.20 19.10
N LEU A 284 -3.23 -0.27 18.48
CA LEU A 284 -4.59 -0.51 17.98
C LEU A 284 -4.62 -1.67 16.98
N ILE A 285 -3.75 -1.64 15.97
CA ILE A 285 -3.67 -2.70 14.95
C ILE A 285 -3.28 -4.03 15.60
N ARG A 286 -2.27 -4.05 16.49
CA ARG A 286 -1.86 -5.27 17.20
C ARG A 286 -3.00 -5.88 18.00
N GLN A 287 -3.73 -5.08 18.79
CA GLN A 287 -4.87 -5.53 19.57
C GLN A 287 -5.99 -6.08 18.68
N PHE A 288 -6.27 -5.40 17.55
CA PHE A 288 -7.26 -5.86 16.58
C PHE A 288 -6.89 -7.23 16.01
N ILE A 289 -5.66 -7.40 15.53
CA ILE A 289 -5.18 -8.67 14.98
C ILE A 289 -5.25 -9.77 16.06
N ALA A 290 -4.80 -9.51 17.28
CA ALA A 290 -4.77 -10.48 18.37
C ALA A 290 -6.16 -11.04 18.73
N ARG A 291 -7.21 -10.21 18.63
CA ARG A 291 -8.60 -10.67 18.85
C ARG A 291 -9.13 -11.59 17.75
N HIS A 292 -8.48 -11.64 16.60
CA HIS A 292 -8.91 -12.37 15.41
C HIS A 292 -7.86 -13.38 14.92
N SER A 293 -6.85 -13.66 15.75
CA SER A 293 -5.87 -14.73 15.56
C SER A 293 -6.42 -16.04 16.09
N GLU A 294 -6.01 -17.17 15.50
CA GLU A 294 -6.27 -18.49 16.06
C GLU A 294 -5.33 -18.69 17.27
N ILE A 295 -5.88 -19.11 18.40
CA ILE A 295 -5.12 -19.46 19.61
C ILE A 295 -4.47 -20.84 19.42
#